data_5de0f6b7be654818f4ee0ae692662840
#
_entry.id   5de0f6b7be654818f4ee0ae692662840
#
_cell.length_a   1.000
_cell.length_b   1.000
_cell.length_c   1.000
_cell.angle_alpha   90.00
_cell.angle_beta   90.00
_cell.angle_gamma   90.00
#
_symmetry.space_group_name_H-M   'P 1'
#
loop_
_entity.id
_entity.type
_entity.pdbx_description
1 polymer ?
#
loop_
_entity_poly.entity_id
_entity_poly.type
_entity_poly.pdbx_seq_one_letter_code
_entity_poly.pdbx_strand_id
1 'polypeptide(L)'
;MLSGYELIDQRNLPERAVELTKDVLALGNARKCPEGKSDIILSGDQVALQVHESCGHPIELDRVLGYEANFAGRSFLTPDKLGNLQYGSEQVNIVMDATLEHGQGLGTFAYDDEGVKAQRKYAVRNGKFVGYLMSRETAAKVGETRSNGCMRGDGYMLPIIRMTNVSLEPGNWNYEELIEDTKDGILMVTNYGWSIDQKRYNFQFNCEKGYIIRNGSLGEIVRGPAYSGITPEFWNSCDAVSDRDSWVLWGVPNCGKGQPGQVMGTGHGGSPARFRSVKVFGAS
;
A
#
# COMPACT_ATOMS: atom_id res chain seq x y z
N MET A 1 13.75 3.13 -2.24
CA MET A 1 14.25 3.30 -3.63
C MET A 1 15.63 2.70 -3.75
N LEU A 2 16.00 2.24 -4.92
CA LEU A 2 17.38 1.87 -5.26
C LEU A 2 18.07 3.14 -5.75
N SER A 3 18.84 3.78 -4.88
CA SER A 3 19.52 5.07 -5.14
C SER A 3 20.82 5.12 -4.35
N GLY A 4 21.72 6.01 -4.75
CA GLY A 4 22.97 6.29 -4.06
C GLY A 4 22.89 7.50 -3.13
N TYR A 5 24.02 8.17 -2.95
CA TYR A 5 24.15 9.31 -2.04
C TYR A 5 23.28 10.52 -2.46
N GLU A 6 22.99 10.64 -3.76
CA GLU A 6 22.10 11.67 -4.31
C GLU A 6 20.72 11.72 -3.63
N LEU A 7 20.26 10.60 -3.08
CA LEU A 7 19.01 10.58 -2.33
C LEU A 7 19.09 11.37 -1.01
N ILE A 8 20.25 11.35 -0.37
CA ILE A 8 20.49 12.11 0.87
C ILE A 8 20.44 13.60 0.57
N ASP A 9 21.11 14.02 -0.51
CA ASP A 9 21.14 15.43 -0.93
C ASP A 9 19.73 15.93 -1.30
N GLN A 10 18.97 15.13 -2.06
CA GLN A 10 17.60 15.43 -2.44
C GLN A 10 16.63 15.51 -1.24
N ARG A 11 16.96 14.85 -0.13
CA ARG A 11 16.11 14.83 1.07
C ARG A 11 16.22 16.07 1.94
N ASN A 12 17.20 16.92 1.71
CA ASN A 12 17.41 18.17 2.44
C ASN A 12 17.26 18.00 3.96
N LEU A 13 18.08 17.09 4.53
CA LEU A 13 17.93 16.63 5.92
C LEU A 13 17.97 17.75 6.97
N PRO A 14 18.79 18.83 6.83
CA PRO A 14 18.80 19.91 7.82
C PRO A 14 17.47 20.63 7.97
N GLU A 15 16.83 21.02 6.86
CA GLU A 15 15.54 21.71 6.87
C GLU A 15 14.41 20.77 7.37
N ARG A 16 14.44 19.53 6.94
CA ARG A 16 13.49 18.50 7.44
C ARG A 16 13.63 18.26 8.93
N ALA A 17 14.83 18.30 9.49
CA ALA A 17 15.04 18.15 10.93
C ALA A 17 14.34 19.27 11.72
N VAL A 18 14.34 20.50 11.20
CA VAL A 18 13.63 21.63 11.80
C VAL A 18 12.11 21.42 11.77
N GLU A 19 11.58 20.99 10.63
CA GLU A 19 10.14 20.68 10.49
C GLU A 19 9.70 19.53 11.41
N LEU A 20 10.45 18.44 11.42
CA LEU A 20 10.20 17.31 12.30
C LEU A 20 10.25 17.68 13.78
N THR A 21 11.15 18.59 14.17
CA THR A 21 11.20 19.09 15.56
C THR A 21 9.92 19.82 15.93
N LYS A 22 9.38 20.66 15.04
CA LYS A 22 8.09 21.35 15.26
C LYS A 22 6.95 20.34 15.41
N ASP A 23 6.92 19.31 14.54
CA ASP A 23 5.89 18.27 14.59
C ASP A 23 5.96 17.48 15.91
N VAL A 24 7.17 17.10 16.36
CA VAL A 24 7.35 16.36 17.64
C VAL A 24 6.88 17.20 18.83
N LEU A 25 7.21 18.49 18.87
CA LEU A 25 6.75 19.40 19.92
C LEU A 25 5.22 19.58 19.90
N ALA A 26 4.64 19.70 18.72
CA ALA A 26 3.20 19.79 18.55
C ALA A 26 2.48 18.50 19.00
N LEU A 27 3.02 17.31 18.62
CA LEU A 27 2.47 16.01 19.01
C LEU A 27 2.53 15.78 20.53
N GLY A 28 3.55 16.28 21.22
CA GLY A 28 3.66 16.19 22.67
C GLY A 28 2.46 16.81 23.42
N ASN A 29 1.86 17.84 22.85
CA ASN A 29 0.70 18.56 23.39
C ASN A 29 -0.62 18.22 22.68
N ALA A 30 -0.57 17.41 21.61
CA ALA A 30 -1.75 17.09 20.82
C ALA A 30 -2.71 16.19 21.58
N ARG A 31 -4.01 16.44 21.40
CA ARG A 31 -5.04 15.50 21.85
C ARG A 31 -5.01 14.20 21.05
N LYS A 32 -5.56 13.14 21.61
CA LYS A 32 -5.81 11.89 20.86
C LYS A 32 -6.78 12.14 19.71
N CYS A 33 -6.62 11.37 18.64
CA CYS A 33 -7.58 11.35 17.55
C CYS A 33 -9.00 11.04 18.08
N PRO A 34 -10.03 11.75 17.62
CA PRO A 34 -11.42 11.46 18.01
C PRO A 34 -11.84 10.07 17.53
N GLU A 35 -12.78 9.47 18.28
CA GLU A 35 -13.36 8.17 17.92
C GLU A 35 -14.67 8.35 17.16
N GLY A 36 -14.94 7.50 16.17
CA GLY A 36 -16.19 7.50 15.42
C GLY A 36 -16.02 7.09 13.96
N LYS A 37 -16.90 7.59 13.11
CA LYS A 37 -16.76 7.52 11.64
C LYS A 37 -16.36 8.88 11.12
N SER A 38 -15.39 8.90 10.21
CA SER A 38 -14.89 10.12 9.57
C SER A 38 -14.47 9.84 8.14
N ASP A 39 -14.52 10.85 7.31
CA ASP A 39 -13.76 10.83 6.08
C ASP A 39 -12.29 10.94 6.42
N ILE A 40 -11.45 10.18 5.72
CA ILE A 40 -10.01 10.24 5.93
C ILE A 40 -9.29 10.45 4.61
N ILE A 41 -8.23 11.22 4.64
CA ILE A 41 -7.22 11.26 3.56
C ILE A 41 -5.98 10.56 4.10
N LEU A 42 -5.52 9.53 3.42
CA LEU A 42 -4.25 8.89 3.72
C LEU A 42 -3.14 9.55 2.90
N SER A 43 -2.01 9.88 3.52
CA SER A 43 -0.80 10.31 2.80
C SER A 43 -0.27 9.20 1.88
N GLY A 44 0.52 9.56 0.88
CA GLY A 44 1.00 8.59 -0.12
C GLY A 44 1.82 7.42 0.47
N ASP A 45 2.60 7.65 1.52
CA ASP A 45 3.34 6.63 2.25
C ASP A 45 2.42 5.68 3.03
N GLN A 46 1.36 6.21 3.63
CA GLN A 46 0.34 5.40 4.30
C GLN A 46 -0.48 4.58 3.30
N VAL A 47 -0.83 5.15 2.14
CA VAL A 47 -1.46 4.42 1.02
C VAL A 47 -0.56 3.30 0.52
N ALA A 48 0.75 3.54 0.40
CA ALA A 48 1.72 2.54 -0.03
C ALA A 48 1.72 1.31 0.91
N LEU A 49 1.68 1.51 2.24
CA LEU A 49 1.58 0.41 3.19
C LEU A 49 0.19 -0.25 3.15
N GLN A 50 -0.88 0.53 3.01
CA GLN A 50 -2.24 -0.01 2.85
C GLN A 50 -2.32 -0.95 1.64
N VAL A 51 -1.70 -0.57 0.52
CA VAL A 51 -1.58 -1.42 -0.68
C VAL A 51 -0.75 -2.67 -0.40
N HIS A 52 0.41 -2.53 0.26
CA HIS A 52 1.28 -3.66 0.63
C HIS A 52 0.50 -4.76 1.34
N GLU A 53 -0.21 -4.39 2.41
CA GLU A 53 -0.85 -5.33 3.31
C GLU A 53 -2.19 -5.86 2.80
N SER A 54 -3.01 -4.99 2.21
CA SER A 54 -4.38 -5.36 1.82
C SER A 54 -4.53 -5.82 0.38
N CYS A 55 -3.56 -5.51 -0.50
CA CYS A 55 -3.54 -5.96 -1.90
C CYS A 55 -2.31 -6.81 -2.21
N GLY A 56 -1.11 -6.33 -1.92
CA GLY A 56 0.14 -6.98 -2.29
C GLY A 56 0.26 -8.43 -1.82
N HIS A 57 0.15 -8.67 -0.53
CA HIS A 57 0.17 -10.03 0.02
C HIS A 57 -1.02 -10.90 -0.42
N PRO A 58 -2.27 -10.41 -0.44
CA PRO A 58 -3.39 -11.25 -0.85
C PRO A 58 -3.35 -11.72 -2.31
N ILE A 59 -2.65 -11.03 -3.20
CA ILE A 59 -2.54 -11.43 -4.61
C ILE A 59 -1.35 -12.36 -4.90
N GLU A 60 -0.53 -12.73 -3.92
CA GLU A 60 0.51 -13.75 -4.08
C GLU A 60 -0.16 -15.13 -4.25
N LEU A 61 -0.08 -15.69 -5.46
CA LEU A 61 -0.91 -16.85 -5.83
C LEU A 61 -0.57 -18.13 -5.06
N ASP A 62 0.68 -18.35 -4.67
CA ASP A 62 1.08 -19.46 -3.79
C ASP A 62 0.39 -19.36 -2.41
N ARG A 63 0.27 -18.15 -1.86
CA ARG A 63 -0.50 -17.87 -0.65
C ARG A 63 -1.99 -18.18 -0.84
N VAL A 64 -2.57 -17.75 -1.97
CA VAL A 64 -3.97 -18.03 -2.34
C VAL A 64 -4.24 -19.54 -2.40
N LEU A 65 -3.32 -20.30 -3.00
CA LEU A 65 -3.40 -21.75 -3.13
C LEU A 65 -3.10 -22.50 -1.83
N GLY A 66 -2.65 -21.81 -0.79
CA GLY A 66 -2.43 -22.35 0.55
C GLY A 66 -1.01 -22.88 0.80
N TYR A 67 -0.04 -22.57 -0.04
CA TYR A 67 1.37 -22.98 0.16
C TYR A 67 1.99 -22.29 1.38
N GLU A 68 1.46 -21.14 1.77
CA GLU A 68 1.87 -20.36 2.94
C GLU A 68 1.00 -20.58 4.20
N ALA A 69 0.08 -21.55 4.18
CA ALA A 69 -0.97 -21.71 5.19
C ALA A 69 -0.44 -21.87 6.60
N ASN A 70 0.71 -22.53 6.78
CA ASN A 70 1.30 -22.78 8.11
C ASN A 70 2.07 -21.57 8.66
N PHE A 71 2.59 -20.70 7.79
CA PHE A 71 3.42 -19.56 8.20
C PHE A 71 2.63 -18.26 8.22
N ALA A 72 2.02 -17.91 7.11
CA ALA A 72 1.45 -16.59 6.90
C ALA A 72 -0.06 -16.62 6.59
N GLY A 73 -0.69 -17.79 6.68
CA GLY A 73 -2.11 -17.97 6.40
C GLY A 73 -2.44 -18.03 4.91
N ARG A 74 -3.67 -17.66 4.59
CA ARG A 74 -4.23 -17.71 3.24
C ARG A 74 -4.60 -16.32 2.75
N SER A 75 -5.34 -16.25 1.65
CA SER A 75 -5.88 -15.02 1.11
C SER A 75 -7.42 -15.09 1.02
N PHE A 76 -8.08 -13.93 1.16
CA PHE A 76 -9.49 -13.81 0.82
C PHE A 76 -9.73 -13.75 -0.69
N LEU A 77 -8.69 -13.44 -1.50
CA LEU A 77 -8.76 -13.35 -2.96
C LEU A 77 -8.64 -14.73 -3.60
N THR A 78 -9.65 -15.56 -3.42
CA THR A 78 -9.73 -16.92 -3.99
C THR A 78 -9.92 -16.90 -5.51
N PRO A 79 -9.55 -17.97 -6.27
CA PRO A 79 -9.57 -17.98 -7.72
C PRO A 79 -10.95 -17.65 -8.35
N ASP A 80 -12.04 -18.02 -7.71
CA ASP A 80 -13.40 -17.71 -8.15
C ASP A 80 -13.72 -16.20 -8.16
N LYS A 81 -12.92 -15.39 -7.45
CA LYS A 81 -13.06 -13.92 -7.40
C LYS A 81 -12.35 -13.21 -8.54
N LEU A 82 -11.42 -13.88 -9.22
CA LEU A 82 -10.69 -13.29 -10.35
C LEU A 82 -11.67 -12.87 -11.45
N GLY A 83 -11.64 -11.59 -11.83
CA GLY A 83 -12.58 -11.02 -12.81
C GLY A 83 -14.01 -10.78 -12.30
N ASN A 84 -14.36 -11.26 -11.09
CA ASN A 84 -15.71 -11.18 -10.55
C ASN A 84 -15.85 -10.22 -9.36
N LEU A 85 -14.82 -10.10 -8.52
CA LEU A 85 -14.88 -9.29 -7.31
C LEU A 85 -14.71 -7.80 -7.63
N GLN A 86 -15.65 -6.96 -7.18
CA GLN A 86 -15.44 -5.53 -7.01
C GLN A 86 -14.61 -5.31 -5.74
N TYR A 87 -13.30 -5.17 -5.95
CA TYR A 87 -12.32 -5.01 -4.88
C TYR A 87 -12.34 -3.61 -4.26
N GLY A 88 -12.57 -2.60 -5.08
CA GLY A 88 -12.62 -1.19 -4.70
C GLY A 88 -13.55 -0.39 -5.60
N SER A 89 -13.62 0.91 -5.40
CA SER A 89 -14.33 1.83 -6.29
C SER A 89 -13.65 1.90 -7.67
N GLU A 90 -14.30 2.52 -8.63
CA GLU A 90 -13.73 2.74 -9.99
C GLU A 90 -12.45 3.61 -9.98
N GLN A 91 -12.23 4.38 -8.91
CA GLN A 91 -11.00 5.17 -8.72
C GLN A 91 -9.77 4.29 -8.43
N VAL A 92 -9.98 3.06 -7.99
CA VAL A 92 -8.91 2.18 -7.51
C VAL A 92 -8.30 1.40 -8.67
N ASN A 93 -7.07 1.76 -9.03
CA ASN A 93 -6.23 1.06 -9.99
C ASN A 93 -4.91 0.67 -9.32
N ILE A 94 -4.68 -0.63 -9.13
CA ILE A 94 -3.48 -1.14 -8.48
C ILE A 94 -2.68 -1.95 -9.50
N VAL A 95 -1.43 -1.56 -9.72
CA VAL A 95 -0.50 -2.21 -10.65
C VAL A 95 0.58 -2.99 -9.91
N MET A 96 1.02 -4.06 -10.52
CA MET A 96 2.21 -4.85 -10.20
C MET A 96 3.24 -4.53 -11.28
N ASP A 97 4.26 -3.75 -10.96
CA ASP A 97 5.21 -3.24 -11.96
C ASP A 97 6.67 -3.47 -11.54
N ALA A 98 7.31 -4.46 -12.13
CA ALA A 98 8.73 -4.71 -11.94
C ALA A 98 9.61 -3.86 -12.88
N THR A 99 9.00 -3.06 -13.79
CA THR A 99 9.69 -2.34 -14.86
C THR A 99 9.84 -0.85 -14.60
N LEU A 100 9.51 -0.35 -13.40
CA LEU A 100 9.56 1.10 -13.09
C LEU A 100 10.85 1.75 -13.59
N GLU A 101 10.72 2.62 -14.58
CA GLU A 101 11.84 3.28 -15.23
C GLU A 101 12.36 4.48 -14.43
N HIS A 102 11.47 5.17 -13.71
CA HIS A 102 11.79 6.38 -12.95
C HIS A 102 11.66 6.15 -11.45
N GLY A 103 12.77 6.26 -10.74
CA GLY A 103 12.82 6.01 -9.30
C GLY A 103 12.64 4.52 -9.01
N GLN A 104 13.67 3.73 -9.28
CA GLN A 104 13.65 2.28 -9.11
C GLN A 104 13.23 1.88 -7.69
N GLY A 105 12.06 1.25 -7.61
CA GLY A 105 11.57 0.64 -6.38
C GLY A 105 12.35 -0.61 -6.02
N LEU A 106 12.25 -1.05 -4.77
CA LEU A 106 12.92 -2.27 -4.28
C LEU A 106 12.44 -3.55 -4.98
N GLY A 107 11.33 -3.48 -5.70
CA GLY A 107 10.78 -4.56 -6.53
C GLY A 107 11.07 -4.41 -8.03
N THR A 108 12.07 -3.60 -8.43
CA THR A 108 12.46 -3.41 -9.84
C THR A 108 13.59 -4.35 -10.22
N PHE A 109 13.43 -5.07 -11.32
CA PHE A 109 14.42 -6.00 -11.87
C PHE A 109 14.13 -6.24 -13.37
N ALA A 110 15.09 -6.79 -14.11
CA ALA A 110 14.95 -7.11 -15.53
C ALA A 110 14.28 -8.47 -15.77
N TYR A 111 14.67 -9.47 -14.99
CA TYR A 111 14.14 -10.83 -15.01
C TYR A 111 13.94 -11.31 -13.56
N ASP A 112 12.93 -12.12 -13.34
CA ASP A 112 12.77 -12.83 -12.07
C ASP A 112 13.70 -14.06 -11.99
N ASP A 113 13.72 -14.74 -10.85
CA ASP A 113 14.61 -15.86 -10.61
C ASP A 113 14.17 -17.17 -11.33
N GLU A 114 13.06 -17.14 -12.05
CA GLU A 114 12.68 -18.17 -13.03
C GLU A 114 13.08 -17.81 -14.47
N GLY A 115 13.77 -16.68 -14.69
CA GLY A 115 14.16 -16.17 -16.00
C GLY A 115 12.98 -15.55 -16.78
N VAL A 116 11.89 -15.19 -16.11
CA VAL A 116 10.75 -14.52 -16.73
C VAL A 116 11.00 -13.01 -16.74
N LYS A 117 10.86 -12.40 -17.92
CA LYS A 117 11.05 -10.95 -18.07
C LYS A 117 10.06 -10.17 -17.21
N ALA A 118 10.56 -9.13 -16.56
CA ALA A 118 9.76 -8.19 -15.80
C ALA A 118 8.59 -7.62 -16.63
N GLN A 119 7.46 -7.46 -15.99
CA GLN A 119 6.21 -7.00 -16.62
C GLN A 119 5.51 -5.99 -15.73
N ARG A 120 4.64 -5.20 -16.36
CA ARG A 120 3.65 -4.36 -15.70
C ARG A 120 2.26 -4.93 -15.98
N LYS A 121 1.53 -5.27 -14.94
CA LYS A 121 0.19 -5.87 -14.97
C LYS A 121 -0.71 -5.21 -13.91
N TYR A 122 -2.02 -5.24 -14.13
CA TYR A 122 -2.97 -4.83 -13.11
C TYR A 122 -3.29 -5.96 -12.15
N ALA A 123 -3.31 -5.66 -10.86
CA ALA A 123 -3.96 -6.47 -9.84
C ALA A 123 -5.44 -6.07 -9.71
N VAL A 124 -5.69 -4.75 -9.69
CA VAL A 124 -7.03 -4.17 -9.68
C VAL A 124 -7.11 -3.11 -10.77
N ARG A 125 -8.16 -3.16 -11.57
CA ARG A 125 -8.41 -2.17 -12.64
C ARG A 125 -9.84 -1.67 -12.58
N ASN A 126 -10.02 -0.36 -12.46
CA ASN A 126 -11.32 0.28 -12.27
C ASN A 126 -12.12 -0.41 -11.14
N GLY A 127 -11.44 -0.64 -10.01
CA GLY A 127 -11.97 -1.32 -8.85
C GLY A 127 -12.16 -2.83 -8.97
N LYS A 128 -12.03 -3.43 -10.15
CA LYS A 128 -12.22 -4.87 -10.35
C LYS A 128 -10.93 -5.64 -10.13
N PHE A 129 -10.97 -6.72 -9.36
CA PHE A 129 -9.85 -7.63 -9.17
C PHE A 129 -9.58 -8.44 -10.45
N VAL A 130 -8.39 -8.30 -11.05
CA VAL A 130 -8.07 -8.85 -12.39
C VAL A 130 -6.75 -9.60 -12.47
N GLY A 131 -5.94 -9.68 -11.41
CA GLY A 131 -4.65 -10.34 -11.55
C GLY A 131 -3.95 -10.72 -10.25
N TYR A 132 -3.14 -11.75 -10.33
CA TYR A 132 -2.26 -12.26 -9.28
C TYR A 132 -0.78 -12.04 -9.59
N LEU A 133 0.06 -12.06 -8.56
CA LEU A 133 1.50 -12.33 -8.68
C LEU A 133 1.67 -13.85 -8.83
N MET A 134 2.38 -14.30 -9.89
CA MET A 134 2.41 -15.70 -10.29
C MET A 134 3.83 -16.20 -10.55
N SER A 135 4.02 -17.51 -10.34
CA SER A 135 5.15 -18.28 -10.84
C SER A 135 4.77 -19.04 -12.14
N ARG A 136 5.76 -19.67 -12.77
CA ARG A 136 5.52 -20.57 -13.92
C ARG A 136 4.65 -21.76 -13.52
N GLU A 137 4.83 -22.28 -12.30
CA GLU A 137 4.02 -23.38 -11.75
C GLU A 137 2.57 -22.96 -11.51
N THR A 138 2.37 -21.80 -10.90
CA THR A 138 1.02 -21.38 -10.42
C THR A 138 0.16 -20.76 -11.50
N ALA A 139 0.73 -20.22 -12.58
CA ALA A 139 -0.01 -19.54 -13.65
C ALA A 139 -1.14 -20.42 -14.22
N ALA A 140 -0.86 -21.68 -14.52
CA ALA A 140 -1.86 -22.61 -15.05
C ALA A 140 -3.04 -22.88 -14.09
N LYS A 141 -2.86 -22.67 -12.79
CA LYS A 141 -3.92 -22.88 -11.78
C LYS A 141 -5.05 -21.85 -11.87
N VAL A 142 -4.80 -20.73 -12.55
CA VAL A 142 -5.78 -19.65 -12.79
C VAL A 142 -6.05 -19.42 -14.27
N GLY A 143 -5.69 -20.40 -15.13
CA GLY A 143 -5.95 -20.34 -16.58
C GLY A 143 -4.97 -19.48 -17.37
N GLU A 144 -3.87 -19.04 -16.76
CA GLU A 144 -2.85 -18.26 -17.44
C GLU A 144 -1.81 -19.19 -18.11
N THR A 145 -1.35 -18.80 -19.28
CA THR A 145 -0.36 -19.58 -20.06
C THR A 145 1.09 -19.25 -19.69
N ARG A 146 1.32 -18.16 -18.99
CA ARG A 146 2.66 -17.63 -18.65
C ARG A 146 2.66 -16.95 -17.27
N SER A 147 3.79 -17.08 -16.57
CA SER A 147 4.08 -16.27 -15.38
C SER A 147 4.18 -14.77 -15.74
N ASN A 148 3.89 -13.93 -14.79
CA ASN A 148 4.09 -12.47 -14.91
C ASN A 148 5.41 -11.99 -14.29
N GLY A 149 6.34 -12.91 -13.96
CA GLY A 149 7.68 -12.54 -13.55
C GLY A 149 7.75 -12.03 -12.12
N CYS A 150 7.38 -12.87 -11.14
CA CYS A 150 7.31 -12.46 -9.74
C CYS A 150 8.08 -13.40 -8.79
N MET A 151 8.80 -14.38 -9.30
CA MET A 151 9.61 -15.29 -8.48
C MET A 151 10.90 -14.62 -8.04
N ARG A 152 11.11 -14.51 -6.72
CA ARG A 152 12.28 -13.86 -6.14
C ARG A 152 12.79 -14.67 -4.95
N GLY A 153 14.08 -14.89 -4.88
CA GLY A 153 14.76 -15.61 -3.79
C GLY A 153 15.64 -14.67 -2.97
N ASP A 154 15.74 -14.93 -1.68
CA ASP A 154 16.65 -14.22 -0.77
C ASP A 154 18.01 -14.96 -0.78
N GLY A 155 18.99 -14.37 -1.48
CA GLY A 155 20.34 -14.94 -1.59
C GLY A 155 20.35 -16.33 -2.24
N TYR A 156 20.67 -17.38 -1.47
CA TYR A 156 20.74 -18.77 -1.92
C TYR A 156 19.43 -19.55 -1.75
N MET A 157 18.38 -18.92 -1.28
CA MET A 157 17.10 -19.56 -1.04
C MET A 157 16.37 -19.85 -2.35
N LEU A 158 15.59 -20.94 -2.37
CA LEU A 158 14.69 -21.20 -3.50
C LEU A 158 13.71 -20.03 -3.66
N PRO A 159 13.54 -19.51 -4.88
CA PRO A 159 12.64 -18.43 -5.12
C PRO A 159 11.19 -18.80 -4.84
N ILE A 160 10.44 -17.85 -4.34
CA ILE A 160 8.99 -17.91 -4.11
C ILE A 160 8.30 -16.70 -4.74
N ILE A 161 6.98 -16.73 -4.87
CA ILE A 161 6.25 -15.56 -5.37
C ILE A 161 6.41 -14.41 -4.39
N ARG A 162 6.88 -13.26 -4.88
CA ARG A 162 7.07 -12.05 -4.08
C ARG A 162 6.51 -10.83 -4.79
N MET A 163 6.09 -9.85 -4.00
CA MET A 163 5.70 -8.56 -4.55
C MET A 163 6.85 -7.93 -5.36
N THR A 164 6.47 -7.32 -6.46
CA THR A 164 7.29 -6.38 -7.25
C THR A 164 7.08 -4.98 -6.68
N ASN A 165 6.93 -3.94 -7.52
CA ASN A 165 6.40 -2.67 -7.06
C ASN A 165 4.88 -2.71 -7.24
N VAL A 166 4.16 -2.96 -6.14
CA VAL A 166 2.69 -3.00 -6.14
C VAL A 166 2.19 -1.64 -5.67
N SER A 167 1.51 -0.90 -6.55
CA SER A 167 1.27 0.53 -6.38
C SER A 167 -0.15 0.91 -6.73
N LEU A 168 -0.73 1.85 -5.96
CA LEU A 168 -1.92 2.59 -6.40
C LEU A 168 -1.49 3.57 -7.47
N GLU A 169 -2.13 3.53 -8.63
CA GLU A 169 -1.90 4.52 -9.68
C GLU A 169 -2.42 5.90 -9.26
N PRO A 170 -1.77 6.98 -9.71
CA PRO A 170 -2.29 8.32 -9.49
C PRO A 170 -3.65 8.50 -10.17
N GLY A 171 -4.50 9.28 -9.50
CA GLY A 171 -5.78 9.74 -10.02
C GLY A 171 -5.67 11.11 -10.70
N ASN A 172 -6.72 11.90 -10.57
CA ASN A 172 -6.85 13.19 -11.27
C ASN A 172 -7.01 14.39 -10.29
N TRP A 173 -7.00 14.15 -8.99
CA TRP A 173 -7.16 15.21 -8.01
C TRP A 173 -5.83 15.90 -7.72
N ASN A 174 -5.80 17.23 -7.77
CA ASN A 174 -4.73 17.97 -7.11
C ASN A 174 -4.84 17.74 -5.58
N TYR A 175 -3.71 17.63 -4.89
CA TYR A 175 -3.72 17.27 -3.47
C TYR A 175 -4.36 18.36 -2.58
N GLU A 176 -4.08 19.60 -2.86
CA GLU A 176 -4.65 20.74 -2.15
C GLU A 176 -6.16 20.82 -2.39
N GLU A 177 -6.60 20.68 -3.63
CA GLU A 177 -8.03 20.63 -3.98
C GLU A 177 -8.75 19.47 -3.31
N LEU A 178 -8.10 18.31 -3.15
CA LEU A 178 -8.65 17.16 -2.43
C LEU A 178 -8.92 17.49 -0.94
N ILE A 179 -8.01 18.23 -0.31
CA ILE A 179 -8.19 18.72 1.07
C ILE A 179 -9.33 19.74 1.12
N GLU A 180 -9.34 20.69 0.21
CA GLU A 180 -10.37 21.76 0.12
C GLU A 180 -11.78 21.19 -0.10
N ASP A 181 -11.92 20.14 -0.93
CA ASP A 181 -13.17 19.42 -1.17
C ASP A 181 -13.61 18.54 0.01
N THR A 182 -12.73 18.28 0.96
CA THR A 182 -13.05 17.50 2.16
C THR A 182 -13.60 18.39 3.25
N LYS A 183 -14.94 18.46 3.35
CA LYS A 183 -15.61 19.36 4.29
C LYS A 183 -15.19 19.13 5.74
N ASP A 184 -15.25 17.88 6.19
CA ASP A 184 -14.82 17.43 7.52
C ASP A 184 -14.13 16.08 7.39
N GLY A 185 -12.99 15.93 8.04
CA GLY A 185 -12.22 14.70 7.92
C GLY A 185 -10.93 14.70 8.74
N ILE A 186 -10.08 13.74 8.47
CA ILE A 186 -8.76 13.62 9.09
C ILE A 186 -7.74 13.26 8.01
N LEU A 187 -6.73 14.11 7.83
CA LEU A 187 -5.53 13.73 7.10
C LEU A 187 -4.65 12.88 8.02
N MET A 188 -4.32 11.66 7.62
CA MET A 188 -3.49 10.70 8.36
C MET A 188 -2.14 10.54 7.69
N VAL A 189 -1.06 10.75 8.44
CA VAL A 189 0.29 10.87 7.89
C VAL A 189 1.24 9.95 8.63
N THR A 190 2.07 9.27 7.86
CA THR A 190 3.15 8.39 8.28
C THR A 190 2.68 7.19 9.11
N ASN A 191 3.07 6.01 8.67
CA ASN A 191 2.74 4.78 9.38
C ASN A 191 3.46 4.70 10.73
N TYR A 192 2.72 4.28 11.78
CA TYR A 192 3.29 3.94 13.08
C TYR A 192 3.20 2.45 13.39
N GLY A 193 2.14 1.78 12.90
CA GLY A 193 1.94 0.35 13.13
C GLY A 193 0.69 -0.17 12.45
N TRP A 194 0.59 -1.48 12.35
CA TRP A 194 -0.56 -2.12 11.73
C TRP A 194 -0.81 -3.52 12.29
N SER A 195 -2.03 -3.97 12.12
CA SER A 195 -2.46 -5.35 12.33
C SER A 195 -3.44 -5.74 11.22
N ILE A 196 -3.28 -6.93 10.68
CA ILE A 196 -4.17 -7.46 9.66
C ILE A 196 -4.29 -8.97 9.84
N ASP A 197 -5.47 -9.54 9.59
CA ASP A 197 -5.68 -10.97 9.75
C ASP A 197 -4.94 -11.81 8.70
N GLN A 198 -4.84 -13.11 8.94
CA GLN A 198 -4.13 -14.02 8.04
C GLN A 198 -4.72 -14.08 6.63
N LYS A 199 -6.02 -13.79 6.47
CA LYS A 199 -6.67 -13.71 5.15
C LYS A 199 -6.47 -12.36 4.48
N ARG A 200 -5.92 -11.36 5.19
CA ARG A 200 -5.76 -9.98 4.72
C ARG A 200 -7.10 -9.28 4.48
N TYR A 201 -8.10 -9.64 5.27
CA TYR A 201 -9.47 -9.19 5.13
C TYR A 201 -9.87 -8.13 6.16
N ASN A 202 -9.58 -8.37 7.45
CA ASN A 202 -9.80 -7.41 8.54
C ASN A 202 -8.49 -6.73 8.90
N PHE A 203 -8.48 -5.42 8.98
CA PHE A 203 -7.28 -4.66 9.31
C PHE A 203 -7.53 -3.51 10.31
N GLN A 204 -6.44 -3.10 10.95
CA GLN A 204 -6.31 -1.88 11.72
C GLN A 204 -4.93 -1.29 11.47
N PHE A 205 -4.86 -0.01 11.09
CA PHE A 205 -3.61 0.71 10.87
C PHE A 205 -3.57 1.97 11.72
N ASN A 206 -2.36 2.33 12.14
CA ASN A 206 -2.10 3.50 12.96
C ASN A 206 -1.11 4.41 12.25
N CYS A 207 -1.33 5.71 12.34
CA CYS A 207 -0.41 6.73 11.86
C CYS A 207 0.22 7.49 13.04
N GLU A 208 1.39 8.09 12.80
CA GLU A 208 2.07 8.88 13.83
C GLU A 208 1.26 10.12 14.19
N LYS A 209 0.78 10.83 13.16
CA LYS A 209 0.05 12.06 13.31
C LYS A 209 -1.12 12.16 12.34
N GLY A 210 -2.06 13.01 12.69
CA GLY A 210 -3.12 13.43 11.80
C GLY A 210 -3.43 14.90 11.96
N TYR A 211 -4.09 15.46 10.96
CA TYR A 211 -4.61 16.84 11.00
C TYR A 211 -6.13 16.78 10.81
N ILE A 212 -6.85 17.42 11.71
CA ILE A 212 -8.30 17.56 11.55
C ILE A 212 -8.58 18.48 10.38
N ILE A 213 -9.43 18.04 9.46
CA ILE A 213 -9.93 18.89 8.38
C ILE A 213 -11.27 19.45 8.81
N ARG A 214 -11.43 20.79 8.66
CA ARG A 214 -12.68 21.51 8.90
C ARG A 214 -12.93 22.50 7.77
N ASN A 215 -14.09 22.39 7.13
CA ASN A 215 -14.48 23.24 5.99
C ASN A 215 -13.38 23.32 4.92
N GLY A 216 -12.76 22.18 4.57
CA GLY A 216 -11.71 22.12 3.55
C GLY A 216 -10.34 22.67 3.98
N SER A 217 -10.10 22.87 5.25
CA SER A 217 -8.82 23.40 5.74
C SER A 217 -8.21 22.52 6.82
N LEU A 218 -6.88 22.36 6.76
CA LEU A 218 -6.13 21.65 7.80
C LEU A 218 -6.12 22.47 9.08
N GLY A 219 -6.55 21.86 10.17
CA GLY A 219 -6.64 22.46 11.49
C GLY A 219 -5.63 21.85 12.49
N GLU A 220 -6.11 21.56 13.68
CA GLU A 220 -5.28 21.05 14.77
C GLU A 220 -4.67 19.67 14.45
N ILE A 221 -3.45 19.47 14.97
CA ILE A 221 -2.77 18.17 14.94
C ILE A 221 -3.39 17.24 16.01
N VAL A 222 -3.52 15.96 15.69
CA VAL A 222 -3.92 14.90 16.61
C VAL A 222 -2.89 13.78 16.61
N ARG A 223 -2.68 13.16 17.76
CA ARG A 223 -1.72 12.06 17.91
C ARG A 223 -2.38 10.70 17.78
N GLY A 224 -1.60 9.76 17.22
CA GLY A 224 -1.95 8.34 17.12
C GLY A 224 -3.28 8.09 16.40
N PRO A 225 -3.58 8.75 15.27
CA PRO A 225 -4.80 8.44 14.54
C PRO A 225 -4.72 7.01 14.01
N ALA A 226 -5.79 6.27 14.24
CA ALA A 226 -5.94 4.89 13.79
C ALA A 226 -7.24 4.72 13.02
N TYR A 227 -7.25 3.77 12.10
CA TYR A 227 -8.43 3.40 11.34
C TYR A 227 -8.51 1.90 11.13
N SER A 228 -9.71 1.39 10.98
CA SER A 228 -9.95 -0.04 10.76
C SER A 228 -11.06 -0.29 9.76
N GLY A 229 -11.02 -1.45 9.12
CA GLY A 229 -12.02 -1.81 8.14
C GLY A 229 -11.92 -3.23 7.62
N ILE A 230 -12.83 -3.54 6.73
CA ILE A 230 -12.83 -4.74 5.89
C ILE A 230 -12.25 -4.33 4.53
N THR A 231 -11.27 -5.06 4.04
CA THR A 231 -10.49 -4.66 2.86
C THR A 231 -11.34 -4.23 1.65
N PRO A 232 -12.31 -5.02 1.14
CA PRO A 232 -13.12 -4.56 0.00
C PRO A 232 -14.02 -3.38 0.33
N GLU A 233 -14.60 -3.32 1.52
CA GLU A 233 -15.44 -2.21 1.95
C GLU A 233 -14.65 -0.91 2.00
N PHE A 234 -13.45 -0.97 2.57
CA PHE A 234 -12.55 0.17 2.66
C PHE A 234 -12.15 0.69 1.27
N TRP A 235 -11.67 -0.19 0.37
CA TRP A 235 -11.30 0.24 -0.98
C TRP A 235 -12.50 0.71 -1.81
N ASN A 236 -13.69 0.18 -1.58
CA ASN A 236 -14.92 0.70 -2.20
C ASN A 236 -15.33 2.08 -1.68
N SER A 237 -14.90 2.48 -0.49
CA SER A 237 -15.12 3.83 0.04
C SER A 237 -14.14 4.88 -0.51
N CYS A 238 -13.14 4.49 -1.31
CA CYS A 238 -12.22 5.39 -1.98
C CYS A 238 -12.94 6.17 -3.07
N ASP A 239 -13.12 7.47 -2.90
CA ASP A 239 -13.82 8.31 -3.88
C ASP A 239 -12.90 9.28 -4.64
N ALA A 240 -11.67 9.47 -4.18
CA ALA A 240 -10.71 10.35 -4.81
C ALA A 240 -9.27 9.88 -4.59
N VAL A 241 -8.44 9.98 -5.61
CA VAL A 241 -7.00 9.70 -5.58
C VAL A 241 -6.28 10.89 -6.20
N SER A 242 -5.25 11.39 -5.52
CA SER A 242 -4.46 12.52 -6.03
C SER A 242 -3.64 12.14 -7.25
N ASP A 243 -3.22 13.16 -7.98
CA ASP A 243 -2.49 13.09 -9.23
C ASP A 243 -1.04 12.60 -9.10
N ARG A 244 -0.33 12.62 -10.22
CA ARG A 244 1.06 12.16 -10.31
C ARG A 244 2.04 13.03 -9.53
N ASP A 245 1.76 14.30 -9.36
CA ASP A 245 2.67 15.24 -8.70
C ASP A 245 2.77 14.95 -7.20
N SER A 246 1.70 14.42 -6.62
CA SER A 246 1.63 13.98 -5.22
C SER A 246 2.03 12.51 -5.00
N TRP A 247 2.28 11.76 -6.08
CA TRP A 247 2.60 10.34 -5.98
C TRP A 247 4.01 10.12 -5.42
N VAL A 248 4.12 9.27 -4.43
CA VAL A 248 5.41 8.91 -3.82
C VAL A 248 5.73 7.43 -4.01
N LEU A 249 6.99 7.13 -4.29
CA LEU A 249 7.49 5.76 -4.27
C LEU A 249 8.08 5.45 -2.91
N TRP A 250 7.48 4.49 -2.23
CA TRP A 250 7.89 3.97 -0.93
C TRP A 250 8.47 2.56 -1.08
N GLY A 251 9.05 2.02 0.00
CA GLY A 251 9.57 0.65 0.01
C GLY A 251 9.49 0.02 1.38
N VAL A 252 9.23 -1.29 1.40
CA VAL A 252 9.34 -2.15 2.57
C VAL A 252 10.57 -3.02 2.39
N PRO A 253 11.69 -2.74 3.09
CA PRO A 253 12.96 -3.43 2.85
C PRO A 253 12.99 -4.83 3.44
N ASN A 254 12.16 -5.14 4.42
CA ASN A 254 12.18 -6.34 5.23
C ASN A 254 10.86 -7.14 5.18
N CYS A 255 10.21 -7.19 4.02
CA CYS A 255 9.00 -7.99 3.85
C CYS A 255 9.32 -9.48 3.97
N GLY A 256 8.80 -10.11 5.03
CA GLY A 256 9.00 -11.54 5.31
C GLY A 256 7.95 -12.44 4.66
N LYS A 257 8.35 -13.61 4.20
CA LYS A 257 7.47 -14.67 3.68
C LYS A 257 8.18 -16.01 3.68
N GLY A 258 7.43 -17.08 3.61
CA GLY A 258 7.89 -18.40 3.24
C GLY A 258 8.23 -19.36 4.35
N GLN A 259 8.44 -20.59 3.92
CA GLN A 259 8.96 -21.72 4.69
C GLN A 259 10.03 -22.42 3.86
N PRO A 260 11.31 -22.25 4.19
CA PRO A 260 11.88 -21.43 5.26
C PRO A 260 11.68 -19.94 5.03
N GLY A 261 11.71 -19.15 6.12
CA GLY A 261 11.49 -17.70 6.07
C GLY A 261 12.53 -16.97 5.20
N GLN A 262 12.05 -16.10 4.33
CA GLN A 262 12.85 -15.26 3.44
C GLN A 262 12.45 -13.80 3.62
N VAL A 263 13.41 -12.89 3.47
CA VAL A 263 13.19 -11.43 3.54
C VAL A 263 13.49 -10.81 2.19
N MET A 264 12.59 -9.96 1.69
CA MET A 264 12.73 -9.33 0.40
C MET A 264 12.28 -7.87 0.44
N GLY A 265 13.04 -7.00 -0.22
CA GLY A 265 12.61 -5.62 -0.46
C GLY A 265 11.48 -5.57 -1.49
N THR A 266 10.43 -4.82 -1.20
CA THR A 266 9.29 -4.59 -2.09
C THR A 266 9.05 -3.09 -2.27
N GLY A 267 8.65 -2.66 -3.46
CA GLY A 267 8.34 -1.27 -3.76
C GLY A 267 6.83 -1.03 -3.74
N HIS A 268 6.42 0.18 -3.35
CA HIS A 268 5.03 0.59 -3.34
C HIS A 268 4.91 2.06 -3.66
N GLY A 269 4.13 2.38 -4.67
CA GLY A 269 3.76 3.75 -4.99
C GLY A 269 2.36 4.06 -4.49
N GLY A 270 2.16 5.29 -4.04
CA GLY A 270 0.85 5.77 -3.64
C GLY A 270 0.74 7.28 -3.78
N SER A 271 -0.39 7.73 -4.25
CA SER A 271 -0.84 9.11 -4.13
C SER A 271 -1.75 9.24 -2.91
N PRO A 272 -1.81 10.41 -2.27
CA PRO A 272 -2.83 10.66 -1.26
C PRO A 272 -4.22 10.27 -1.79
N ALA A 273 -5.01 9.59 -0.94
CA ALA A 273 -6.32 9.10 -1.34
C ALA A 273 -7.34 9.30 -0.22
N ARG A 274 -8.57 9.65 -0.61
CA ARG A 274 -9.68 9.87 0.31
C ARG A 274 -10.59 8.66 0.39
N PHE A 275 -10.96 8.31 1.62
CA PHE A 275 -11.87 7.22 1.95
C PHE A 275 -13.01 7.75 2.81
N ARG A 276 -14.25 7.42 2.45
CA ARG A 276 -15.45 7.96 3.09
C ARG A 276 -15.93 7.10 4.25
N SER A 277 -16.38 7.77 5.32
CA SER A 277 -17.07 7.16 6.47
C SER A 277 -16.32 5.98 7.10
N VAL A 278 -15.01 6.11 7.24
CA VAL A 278 -14.13 5.08 7.83
C VAL A 278 -14.20 5.14 9.36
N LYS A 279 -14.13 3.97 10.01
CA LYS A 279 -14.02 3.90 11.47
C LYS A 279 -12.64 4.38 11.91
N VAL A 280 -12.60 5.41 12.73
CA VAL A 280 -11.39 6.04 13.26
C VAL A 280 -11.38 6.03 14.78
N PHE A 281 -10.18 6.05 15.38
CA PHE A 281 -9.99 6.11 16.84
C PHE A 281 -8.56 6.56 17.16
N GLY A 282 -8.31 6.90 18.42
CA GLY A 282 -6.96 7.20 18.90
C GLY A 282 -6.27 5.93 19.39
N ALA A 283 -5.15 5.55 18.79
CA ALA A 283 -4.30 4.49 19.32
C ALA A 283 -3.75 4.87 20.71
N SER A 284 -3.54 3.86 21.55
CA SER A 284 -2.99 4.02 22.91
C SER A 284 -1.48 4.25 22.88
#